data_0c4f4977fd2ad104bc78e72ab9e7c818
#
_entry.id   0c4f4977fd2ad104bc78e72ab9e7c818
#
_cell.length_a   1.000
_cell.length_b   1.000
_cell.length_c   1.000
_cell.angle_alpha   90.00
_cell.angle_beta   90.00
_cell.angle_gamma   90.00
#
_symmetry.space_group_name_H-M   'P 1'
#
loop_
_entity.id
_entity.type
_entity.pdbx_description
1 polymer ?
#
loop_
_entity_poly.entity_id
_entity_poly.type
_entity_poly.pdbx_seq_one_letter_code
_entity_poly.pdbx_strand_id
1 'polypeptide(L)'
;MRYRVAAAAAVLACGAVLAAADEPTERYANPEGGFVAFFPVGAEVTVKTVDIPGGLKAVVTTAVLKAKGQTYIVTYTPHQKGVLKAPAKAILELGEKATVAQPKTTRLASKDFTVGKAKYPAREILTIREGNETRTRFIAADPVLYTLVVGGPKEFASGKEADAFLDTFEFTPNKVKAKK
;
A
#
# COMPACT_ATOMS: atom_id res chain seq x y z
N MET A 1 62.19 22.21 35.97
CA MET A 1 61.36 21.70 34.80
C MET A 1 60.23 20.89 35.31
N ARG A 2 59.00 21.40 35.22
CA ARG A 2 57.76 20.69 35.67
C ARG A 2 56.88 20.52 34.43
N TYR A 3 56.75 19.29 33.92
CA TYR A 3 55.82 18.93 32.84
C TYR A 3 54.46 18.74 33.41
N ARG A 4 53.46 19.53 32.98
CA ARG A 4 52.04 19.33 33.23
C ARG A 4 51.48 18.48 32.08
N VAL A 5 51.06 17.27 32.40
CA VAL A 5 50.32 16.43 31.47
C VAL A 5 48.84 16.82 31.57
N ALA A 6 48.29 17.36 30.48
CA ALA A 6 46.85 17.60 30.35
C ALA A 6 46.18 16.32 29.82
N ALA A 7 45.34 15.75 30.65
CA ALA A 7 44.48 14.64 30.23
C ALA A 7 43.23 15.19 29.52
N ALA A 8 43.12 14.90 28.22
CA ALA A 8 41.94 15.20 27.44
C ALA A 8 40.92 14.04 27.63
N ALA A 9 39.81 14.35 28.31
CA ALA A 9 38.69 13.43 28.43
C ALA A 9 37.86 13.51 27.13
N ALA A 10 37.89 12.45 26.31
CA ALA A 10 37.01 12.30 25.15
C ALA A 10 35.63 11.79 25.67
N VAL A 11 34.63 12.65 25.64
CA VAL A 11 33.25 12.28 25.89
C VAL A 11 32.73 11.65 24.60
N LEU A 12 32.64 10.30 24.58
CA LEU A 12 31.88 9.55 23.58
C LEU A 12 30.40 9.76 23.83
N ALA A 13 29.76 10.67 23.10
CA ALA A 13 28.33 10.75 23.00
C ALA A 13 27.83 9.53 22.19
N CYS A 14 27.46 8.44 22.87
CA CYS A 14 26.70 7.36 22.29
C CYS A 14 25.31 7.90 21.97
N GLY A 15 25.11 8.40 20.75
CA GLY A 15 23.79 8.66 20.20
C GLY A 15 23.07 7.32 20.04
N ALA A 16 22.21 6.99 21.01
CA ALA A 16 21.24 5.90 20.84
C ALA A 16 20.32 6.31 19.68
N VAL A 17 20.57 5.78 18.50
CA VAL A 17 19.58 5.74 17.42
C VAL A 17 18.48 4.83 17.96
N LEU A 18 17.42 5.43 18.49
CA LEU A 18 16.17 4.73 18.73
C LEU A 18 15.68 4.29 17.33
N ALA A 19 16.00 3.04 16.96
CA ALA A 19 15.32 2.39 15.88
C ALA A 19 13.85 2.41 16.29
N ALA A 20 13.03 3.16 15.54
CA ALA A 20 11.59 3.09 15.69
C ALA A 20 11.23 1.61 15.49
N ALA A 21 10.78 0.95 16.55
CA ALA A 21 10.35 -0.43 16.48
C ALA A 21 9.22 -0.47 15.44
N ASP A 22 9.39 -1.29 14.43
CA ASP A 22 8.32 -1.51 13.44
C ASP A 22 7.07 -1.93 14.21
N GLU A 23 5.95 -1.26 13.92
CA GLU A 23 4.70 -1.63 14.58
C GLU A 23 4.37 -3.09 14.28
N PRO A 24 3.93 -3.86 15.31
CA PRO A 24 3.59 -5.25 15.09
C PRO A 24 2.44 -5.36 14.07
N THR A 25 2.56 -6.30 13.14
CA THR A 25 1.58 -6.53 12.09
C THR A 25 1.05 -7.95 12.16
N GLU A 26 -0.19 -8.13 11.72
CA GLU A 26 -0.84 -9.44 11.56
C GLU A 26 -0.95 -9.79 10.08
N ARG A 27 -0.61 -11.05 9.78
CA ARG A 27 -0.69 -11.59 8.43
C ARG A 27 -2.14 -11.89 8.05
N TYR A 28 -2.62 -11.26 7.00
CA TYR A 28 -3.91 -11.54 6.38
C TYR A 28 -3.70 -12.21 5.02
N ALA A 29 -4.20 -13.43 4.85
CA ALA A 29 -4.14 -14.17 3.59
C ALA A 29 -5.53 -14.21 2.94
N ASN A 30 -5.60 -13.86 1.66
CA ASN A 30 -6.80 -14.00 0.84
C ASN A 30 -6.54 -14.98 -0.33
N PRO A 31 -6.89 -16.28 -0.16
CA PRO A 31 -6.63 -17.27 -1.19
C PRO A 31 -7.41 -17.04 -2.49
N GLU A 32 -8.62 -16.47 -2.42
CA GLU A 32 -9.45 -16.16 -3.58
C GLU A 32 -8.87 -15.01 -4.39
N GLY A 33 -8.39 -13.98 -3.70
CA GLY A 33 -7.70 -12.86 -4.31
C GLY A 33 -6.26 -13.15 -4.70
N GLY A 34 -5.68 -14.26 -4.23
CA GLY A 34 -4.31 -14.63 -4.53
C GLY A 34 -3.26 -13.69 -3.94
N PHE A 35 -3.48 -13.21 -2.72
CA PHE A 35 -2.54 -12.30 -2.05
C PHE A 35 -2.41 -12.53 -0.54
N VAL A 36 -1.33 -11.99 0.00
CA VAL A 36 -1.11 -11.77 1.42
C VAL A 36 -0.85 -10.28 1.65
N ALA A 37 -1.44 -9.74 2.70
CA ALA A 37 -1.16 -8.40 3.20
C ALA A 37 -0.90 -8.46 4.71
N PHE A 38 -0.17 -7.48 5.24
CA PHE A 38 0.12 -7.37 6.67
C PHE A 38 -0.54 -6.10 7.18
N PHE A 39 -1.52 -6.26 8.08
CA PHE A 39 -2.22 -5.15 8.71
C PHE A 39 -1.67 -4.89 10.11
N PRO A 40 -1.72 -3.65 10.62
CA PRO A 40 -1.33 -3.37 12.00
C PRO A 40 -2.16 -4.19 13.00
N VAL A 41 -1.51 -4.66 14.07
CA VAL A 41 -2.20 -5.35 15.18
C VAL A 41 -3.26 -4.45 15.78
N GLY A 42 -4.44 -5.01 16.04
CA GLY A 42 -5.60 -4.27 16.57
C GLY A 42 -6.39 -3.48 15.53
N ALA A 43 -6.06 -3.60 14.25
CA ALA A 43 -6.91 -3.05 13.18
C ALA A 43 -8.18 -3.89 13.03
N GLU A 44 -9.32 -3.22 12.89
CA GLU A 44 -10.60 -3.86 12.59
C GLU A 44 -10.67 -4.20 11.11
N VAL A 45 -10.64 -5.49 10.77
CA VAL A 45 -10.66 -5.95 9.37
C VAL A 45 -12.09 -6.28 8.93
N THR A 46 -12.50 -5.70 7.81
CA THR A 46 -13.79 -5.99 7.16
C THR A 46 -13.58 -6.36 5.69
N VAL A 47 -14.42 -7.27 5.17
CA VAL A 47 -14.40 -7.69 3.77
C VAL A 47 -15.77 -7.47 3.16
N LYS A 48 -15.84 -6.79 2.01
CA LYS A 48 -17.09 -6.53 1.29
C LYS A 48 -16.89 -6.77 -0.20
N THR A 49 -17.92 -7.33 -0.84
CA THR A 49 -18.00 -7.36 -2.30
C THR A 49 -18.85 -6.18 -2.76
N VAL A 50 -18.33 -5.42 -3.71
CA VAL A 50 -19.02 -4.25 -4.28
C VAL A 50 -19.14 -4.41 -5.79
N ASP A 51 -20.28 -3.97 -6.33
CA ASP A 51 -20.45 -3.89 -7.78
C ASP A 51 -19.79 -2.62 -8.30
N ILE A 52 -19.04 -2.77 -9.39
CA ILE A 52 -18.37 -1.65 -10.06
C ILE A 52 -18.90 -1.51 -11.49
N PRO A 53 -18.73 -0.33 -12.12
CA PRO A 53 -19.17 -0.09 -13.49
C PRO A 53 -18.68 -1.17 -14.46
N GLY A 54 -19.56 -1.57 -15.39
CA GLY A 54 -19.26 -2.63 -16.37
C GLY A 54 -19.67 -4.03 -15.90
N GLY A 55 -20.44 -4.16 -14.82
CA GLY A 55 -20.94 -5.45 -14.32
C GLY A 55 -19.88 -6.30 -13.63
N LEU A 56 -18.76 -5.71 -13.30
CA LEU A 56 -17.68 -6.37 -12.56
C LEU A 56 -17.92 -6.29 -11.05
N LYS A 57 -17.31 -7.20 -10.31
CA LYS A 57 -17.31 -7.20 -8.85
C LYS A 57 -15.89 -6.99 -8.32
N ALA A 58 -15.74 -6.09 -7.36
CA ALA A 58 -14.52 -5.93 -6.60
C ALA A 58 -14.70 -6.46 -5.18
N VAL A 59 -13.71 -7.15 -4.65
CA VAL A 59 -13.66 -7.53 -3.25
C VAL A 59 -12.73 -6.55 -2.54
N VAL A 60 -13.25 -5.86 -1.54
CA VAL A 60 -12.57 -4.83 -0.77
C VAL A 60 -12.31 -5.34 0.63
N THR A 61 -11.04 -5.49 1.00
CA THR A 61 -10.61 -5.75 2.37
C THR A 61 -10.14 -4.44 2.96
N THR A 62 -10.77 -4.00 4.04
CA THR A 62 -10.43 -2.75 4.74
C THR A 62 -10.00 -3.08 6.15
N ALA A 63 -8.85 -2.56 6.58
CA ALA A 63 -8.39 -2.59 7.96
C ALA A 63 -8.30 -1.14 8.48
N VAL A 64 -8.94 -0.87 9.61
CA VAL A 64 -9.00 0.47 10.22
C VAL A 64 -8.39 0.45 11.59
N LEU A 65 -7.33 1.21 11.79
CA LEU A 65 -6.73 1.45 13.11
C LEU A 65 -7.31 2.76 13.67
N LYS A 66 -8.45 2.68 14.33
CA LYS A 66 -9.25 3.83 14.81
C LYS A 66 -8.46 4.77 15.72
N ALA A 67 -7.62 4.22 16.60
CA ALA A 67 -6.83 5.00 17.55
C ALA A 67 -5.88 6.00 16.90
N LYS A 68 -5.46 5.74 15.66
CA LYS A 68 -4.54 6.59 14.88
C LYS A 68 -5.20 7.28 13.69
N GLY A 69 -6.48 7.02 13.42
CA GLY A 69 -7.15 7.53 12.22
C GLY A 69 -6.57 6.99 10.92
N GLN A 70 -5.95 5.82 10.95
CA GLN A 70 -5.28 5.18 9.82
C GLN A 70 -6.20 4.15 9.16
N THR A 71 -6.16 4.08 7.84
CA THR A 71 -6.95 3.14 7.04
C THR A 71 -6.05 2.46 6.02
N TYR A 72 -6.18 1.14 5.91
CA TYR A 72 -5.48 0.29 4.97
C TYR A 72 -6.51 -0.49 4.16
N ILE A 73 -6.39 -0.47 2.86
CA ILE A 73 -7.34 -1.15 1.98
C ILE A 73 -6.59 -1.99 0.96
N VAL A 74 -7.04 -3.23 0.77
CA VAL A 74 -6.69 -4.05 -0.39
C VAL A 74 -7.95 -4.36 -1.15
N THR A 75 -8.01 -3.92 -2.39
CA THR A 75 -9.08 -4.27 -3.32
C THR A 75 -8.52 -5.18 -4.39
N TYR A 76 -9.20 -6.26 -4.70
CA TYR A 76 -8.92 -7.01 -5.92
C TYR A 76 -10.18 -7.11 -6.78
N THR A 77 -9.97 -6.91 -8.07
CA THR A 77 -11.03 -6.97 -9.08
C THR A 77 -10.65 -8.07 -10.06
N PRO A 78 -11.24 -9.28 -9.93
CA PRO A 78 -11.03 -10.33 -10.89
C PRO A 78 -11.80 -10.01 -12.18
N HIS A 79 -11.15 -10.20 -13.32
CA HIS A 79 -11.83 -10.13 -14.61
C HIS A 79 -11.61 -11.41 -15.39
N GLN A 80 -12.46 -11.65 -16.37
CA GLN A 80 -12.21 -12.73 -17.32
C GLN A 80 -10.98 -12.33 -18.16
N LYS A 81 -10.07 -13.29 -18.34
CA LYS A 81 -8.88 -13.09 -19.16
C LYS A 81 -9.28 -12.55 -20.54
N GLY A 82 -8.69 -11.42 -20.90
CA GLY A 82 -8.98 -10.74 -22.18
C GLY A 82 -10.19 -9.79 -22.19
N VAL A 83 -10.92 -9.62 -21.08
CA VAL A 83 -11.99 -8.60 -20.98
C VAL A 83 -11.39 -7.19 -20.92
N LEU A 84 -10.29 -7.01 -20.24
CA LEU A 84 -9.53 -5.77 -20.32
C LEU A 84 -8.59 -5.84 -21.54
N LYS A 85 -9.12 -5.52 -22.72
CA LYS A 85 -8.31 -5.39 -23.94
C LYS A 85 -7.36 -4.19 -23.91
N ALA A 86 -7.49 -3.34 -22.88
CA ALA A 86 -6.66 -2.16 -22.73
C ALA A 86 -5.25 -2.54 -22.22
N PRO A 87 -4.19 -1.89 -22.73
CA PRO A 87 -2.84 -2.03 -22.19
C PRO A 87 -2.81 -1.71 -20.69
N ALA A 88 -1.98 -2.42 -19.92
CA ALA A 88 -1.84 -2.20 -18.48
C ALA A 88 -1.65 -0.71 -18.14
N LYS A 89 -0.85 0.01 -18.91
CA LYS A 89 -0.63 1.45 -18.76
C LYS A 89 -1.95 2.25 -18.77
N ALA A 90 -2.84 1.96 -19.72
CA ALA A 90 -4.12 2.66 -19.84
C ALA A 90 -5.04 2.38 -18.64
N ILE A 91 -5.00 1.15 -18.08
CA ILE A 91 -5.75 0.78 -16.88
C ILE A 91 -5.23 1.57 -15.67
N LEU A 92 -3.91 1.65 -15.50
CA LEU A 92 -3.27 2.39 -14.41
C LEU A 92 -3.56 3.90 -14.52
N GLU A 93 -3.54 4.47 -15.73
CA GLU A 93 -3.91 5.87 -15.97
C GLU A 93 -5.39 6.14 -15.66
N LEU A 94 -6.28 5.21 -15.97
CA LEU A 94 -7.70 5.33 -15.64
C LEU A 94 -7.91 5.33 -14.12
N GLY A 95 -7.22 4.45 -13.39
CA GLY A 95 -7.24 4.42 -11.93
C GLY A 95 -6.77 5.74 -11.31
N GLU A 96 -5.67 6.28 -11.78
CA GLU A 96 -5.16 7.58 -11.36
C GLU A 96 -6.18 8.70 -11.63
N LYS A 97 -6.71 8.79 -12.86
CA LYS A 97 -7.71 9.79 -13.24
C LYS A 97 -8.95 9.71 -12.34
N ALA A 98 -9.46 8.52 -12.07
CA ALA A 98 -10.62 8.31 -11.21
C ALA A 98 -10.36 8.77 -9.77
N THR A 99 -9.15 8.55 -9.25
CA THR A 99 -8.79 8.99 -7.90
C THR A 99 -8.66 10.51 -7.82
N VAL A 100 -7.97 11.13 -8.78
CA VAL A 100 -7.75 12.59 -8.79
C VAL A 100 -9.04 13.37 -9.10
N ALA A 101 -9.99 12.75 -9.80
CA ALA A 101 -11.30 13.38 -10.10
C ALA A 101 -12.22 13.51 -8.85
N GLN A 102 -11.86 12.90 -7.72
CA GLN A 102 -12.63 13.07 -6.49
C GLN A 102 -12.60 14.53 -6.02
N PRO A 103 -13.73 15.09 -5.54
CA PRO A 103 -13.80 16.47 -5.09
C PRO A 103 -12.72 16.81 -4.06
N LYS A 104 -12.11 17.98 -4.18
CA LYS A 104 -11.10 18.53 -3.26
C LYS A 104 -9.82 17.66 -3.17
N THR A 105 -9.58 16.79 -4.13
CA THR A 105 -8.38 15.95 -4.18
C THR A 105 -7.30 16.63 -4.99
N THR A 106 -6.11 16.77 -4.41
CA THR A 106 -4.91 17.26 -5.09
C THR A 106 -3.89 16.14 -5.17
N ARG A 107 -3.36 15.89 -6.37
CA ARG A 107 -2.25 14.97 -6.57
C ARG A 107 -0.94 15.64 -6.15
N LEU A 108 -0.19 14.99 -5.27
CA LEU A 108 1.12 15.42 -4.81
C LEU A 108 2.25 14.75 -5.60
N ALA A 109 2.09 13.44 -5.89
CA ALA A 109 3.08 12.67 -6.63
C ALA A 109 2.43 11.54 -7.43
N SER A 110 3.11 11.05 -8.47
CA SER A 110 2.77 9.85 -9.23
C SER A 110 4.05 9.21 -9.77
N LYS A 111 4.14 7.87 -9.70
CA LYS A 111 5.28 7.12 -10.25
C LYS A 111 4.83 5.78 -10.82
N ASP A 112 5.45 5.36 -11.93
CA ASP A 112 5.30 4.03 -12.52
C ASP A 112 6.47 3.14 -12.08
N PHE A 113 6.19 1.85 -11.83
CA PHE A 113 7.19 0.85 -11.47
C PHE A 113 6.67 -0.56 -11.73
N THR A 114 7.37 -1.59 -11.27
CA THR A 114 6.91 -2.98 -11.35
C THR A 114 6.93 -3.66 -10.00
N VAL A 115 6.02 -4.61 -9.77
CA VAL A 115 5.86 -5.32 -8.51
C VAL A 115 5.99 -6.83 -8.71
N GLY A 116 6.60 -7.49 -7.72
CA GLY A 116 6.75 -8.94 -7.65
C GLY A 116 7.73 -9.52 -8.68
N LYS A 117 7.96 -10.84 -8.59
CA LYS A 117 8.88 -11.57 -9.48
C LYS A 117 8.45 -11.53 -10.94
N ALA A 118 7.14 -11.47 -11.19
CA ALA A 118 6.58 -11.39 -12.54
C ALA A 118 6.65 -9.98 -13.15
N LYS A 119 7.14 -8.98 -12.41
CA LYS A 119 7.27 -7.58 -12.82
C LYS A 119 5.95 -6.99 -13.33
N TYR A 120 4.88 -7.20 -12.58
CA TYR A 120 3.57 -6.64 -12.91
C TYR A 120 3.65 -5.12 -12.96
N PRO A 121 3.13 -4.48 -14.03
CA PRO A 121 3.06 -3.03 -14.12
C PRO A 121 2.26 -2.44 -12.95
N ALA A 122 2.79 -1.39 -12.34
CA ALA A 122 2.17 -0.73 -11.21
C ALA A 122 2.33 0.79 -11.31
N ARG A 123 1.38 1.50 -10.74
CA ARG A 123 1.41 2.95 -10.56
C ARG A 123 1.07 3.29 -9.12
N GLU A 124 1.85 4.15 -8.51
CA GLU A 124 1.59 4.68 -7.18
C GLU A 124 1.34 6.18 -7.28
N ILE A 125 0.31 6.65 -6.60
CA ILE A 125 -0.05 8.06 -6.50
C ILE A 125 -0.17 8.47 -5.04
N LEU A 126 0.29 9.67 -4.72
CA LEU A 126 0.07 10.32 -3.44
C LEU A 126 -0.89 11.50 -3.67
N THR A 127 -1.95 11.52 -2.91
CA THR A 127 -2.97 12.58 -2.97
C THR A 127 -3.24 13.14 -1.58
N ILE A 128 -3.74 14.38 -1.54
CA ILE A 128 -4.24 15.00 -0.32
C ILE A 128 -5.68 15.47 -0.53
N ARG A 129 -6.53 15.24 0.47
CA ARG A 129 -7.91 15.71 0.50
C ARG A 129 -8.30 16.12 1.91
N GLU A 130 -8.69 17.38 2.10
CA GLU A 130 -9.13 17.92 3.38
C GLU A 130 -8.16 17.65 4.54
N GLY A 131 -6.85 17.77 4.26
CA GLY A 131 -5.78 17.56 5.26
C GLY A 131 -5.37 16.12 5.48
N ASN A 132 -6.08 15.15 4.91
CA ASN A 132 -5.70 13.73 4.96
C ASN A 132 -4.91 13.34 3.70
N GLU A 133 -3.82 12.63 3.89
CA GLU A 133 -3.06 12.04 2.80
C GLU A 133 -3.57 10.64 2.48
N THR A 134 -3.51 10.30 1.20
CA THR A 134 -3.82 8.96 0.71
C THR A 134 -2.78 8.55 -0.33
N ARG A 135 -2.19 7.40 -0.13
CA ARG A 135 -1.28 6.78 -1.10
C ARG A 135 -1.96 5.55 -1.69
N THR A 136 -2.09 5.54 -2.99
CA THR A 136 -2.78 4.48 -3.72
C THR A 136 -1.81 3.82 -4.69
N ARG A 137 -1.71 2.49 -4.64
CA ARG A 137 -0.91 1.67 -5.55
C ARG A 137 -1.85 0.79 -6.37
N PHE A 138 -1.87 1.00 -7.68
CA PHE A 138 -2.55 0.15 -8.64
C PHE A 138 -1.57 -0.86 -9.21
N ILE A 139 -1.96 -2.14 -9.33
CA ILE A 139 -1.11 -3.20 -9.87
C ILE A 139 -1.92 -4.01 -10.88
N ALA A 140 -1.50 -3.98 -12.13
CA ALA A 140 -2.15 -4.72 -13.22
C ALA A 140 -1.52 -6.13 -13.36
N ALA A 141 -2.07 -7.10 -12.61
CA ALA A 141 -1.64 -8.50 -12.63
C ALA A 141 -2.70 -9.37 -13.31
N ASP A 142 -2.81 -9.25 -14.67
CA ASP A 142 -3.84 -9.93 -15.46
C ASP A 142 -4.00 -11.42 -15.05
N PRO A 143 -5.21 -11.90 -14.73
CA PRO A 143 -6.53 -11.28 -14.91
C PRO A 143 -7.07 -10.52 -13.67
N VAL A 144 -6.22 -10.00 -12.81
CA VAL A 144 -6.64 -9.30 -11.59
C VAL A 144 -6.03 -7.90 -11.55
N LEU A 145 -6.86 -6.91 -11.25
CA LEU A 145 -6.41 -5.58 -10.86
C LEU A 145 -6.43 -5.49 -9.33
N TYR A 146 -5.27 -5.20 -8.75
CA TYR A 146 -5.17 -4.89 -7.32
C TYR A 146 -5.06 -3.39 -7.11
N THR A 147 -5.73 -2.92 -6.05
CA THR A 147 -5.59 -1.54 -5.58
C THR A 147 -5.31 -1.58 -4.09
N LEU A 148 -4.13 -1.10 -3.70
CA LEU A 148 -3.74 -0.95 -2.31
C LEU A 148 -3.87 0.53 -1.96
N VAL A 149 -4.50 0.81 -0.82
CA VAL A 149 -4.67 2.20 -0.35
C VAL A 149 -4.24 2.29 1.10
N VAL A 150 -3.47 3.33 1.39
CA VAL A 150 -3.15 3.75 2.77
C VAL A 150 -3.62 5.17 2.91
N GLY A 151 -4.40 5.45 3.93
CA GLY A 151 -4.92 6.78 4.19
C GLY A 151 -4.88 7.14 5.67
N GLY A 152 -4.65 8.42 5.97
CA GLY A 152 -4.55 8.89 7.35
C GLY A 152 -4.24 10.39 7.42
N PRO A 153 -3.88 10.89 8.62
CA PRO A 153 -3.42 12.25 8.81
C PRO A 153 -2.26 12.60 7.87
N LYS A 154 -2.02 13.89 7.69
CA LYS A 154 -0.87 14.38 6.91
C LYS A 154 0.43 13.69 7.36
N GLU A 155 1.30 13.39 6.40
CA GLU A 155 2.59 12.71 6.58
C GLU A 155 2.50 11.20 6.89
N PHE A 156 1.32 10.67 7.25
CA PHE A 156 1.18 9.23 7.44
C PHE A 156 1.35 8.44 6.14
N ALA A 157 0.63 8.81 5.08
CA ALA A 157 0.67 8.07 3.82
C ALA A 157 2.01 8.17 3.09
N SER A 158 2.83 9.16 3.40
CA SER A 158 4.21 9.32 2.93
C SER A 158 5.27 8.75 3.88
N GLY A 159 4.84 8.22 5.04
CA GLY A 159 5.72 7.70 6.08
C GLY A 159 6.09 6.22 5.94
N LYS A 160 7.01 5.77 6.81
CA LYS A 160 7.54 4.40 6.83
C LYS A 160 6.50 3.32 7.10
N GLU A 161 5.47 3.61 7.89
CA GLU A 161 4.38 2.66 8.18
C GLU A 161 3.57 2.35 6.91
N ALA A 162 3.32 3.36 6.08
CA ALA A 162 2.69 3.18 4.79
C ALA A 162 3.58 2.39 3.82
N ASP A 163 4.91 2.66 3.81
CA ASP A 163 5.89 1.87 3.05
C ASP A 163 5.83 0.40 3.45
N ALA A 164 5.89 0.12 4.76
CA ALA A 164 5.87 -1.24 5.29
C ALA A 164 4.63 -2.01 4.81
N PHE A 165 3.44 -1.42 4.88
CA PHE A 165 2.22 -2.06 4.36
C PHE A 165 2.28 -2.31 2.85
N LEU A 166 2.65 -1.31 2.08
CA LEU A 166 2.64 -1.39 0.62
C LEU A 166 3.70 -2.34 0.06
N ASP A 167 4.85 -2.46 0.74
CA ASP A 167 5.99 -3.24 0.28
C ASP A 167 5.95 -4.69 0.78
N THR A 168 5.18 -4.98 1.84
CA THR A 168 4.95 -6.34 2.32
C THR A 168 3.81 -7.07 1.60
N PHE A 169 3.11 -6.41 0.68
CA PHE A 169 2.10 -7.07 -0.15
C PHE A 169 2.72 -8.14 -1.05
N GLU A 170 2.21 -9.36 -0.92
CA GLU A 170 2.72 -10.52 -1.64
C GLU A 170 1.65 -11.15 -2.52
N PHE A 171 2.05 -11.57 -3.72
CA PHE A 171 1.21 -12.43 -4.55
C PHE A 171 1.39 -13.87 -4.13
N THR A 172 0.28 -14.55 -3.85
CA THR A 172 0.29 -16.00 -3.66
C THR A 172 -0.11 -16.68 -4.96
N PRO A 173 0.51 -17.83 -5.31
CA PRO A 173 0.10 -18.59 -6.48
C PRO A 173 -1.39 -18.92 -6.36
N ASN A 174 -2.19 -18.36 -7.25
CA ASN A 174 -3.61 -18.65 -7.28
C ASN A 174 -3.79 -20.14 -7.58
N LYS A 175 -4.24 -20.93 -6.61
CA LYS A 175 -4.76 -22.29 -6.84
C LYS A 175 -6.17 -22.22 -7.42
N VAL A 176 -6.44 -21.28 -8.30
CA VAL A 176 -7.68 -21.30 -9.07
C VAL A 176 -7.58 -22.51 -9.98
N LYS A 177 -8.15 -23.62 -9.50
CA LYS A 177 -8.45 -24.76 -10.36
C LYS A 177 -9.31 -24.19 -11.49
N ALA A 178 -8.77 -24.15 -12.70
CA ALA A 178 -9.57 -23.95 -13.89
C ALA A 178 -10.70 -25.00 -13.81
N LYS A 179 -11.93 -24.55 -13.54
CA LYS A 179 -13.09 -25.40 -13.74
C LYS A 179 -13.09 -25.73 -15.23
N LYS A 180 -12.81 -27.01 -15.52
CA LYS A 180 -12.99 -27.62 -16.85
C LYS A 180 -14.44 -27.53 -17.25
#